data_41b0e8ce34ba60cbef6f504575a7c3c1
#
_entry.id   41b0e8ce34ba60cbef6f504575a7c3c1
#
_cell.length_a   1.000
_cell.length_b   1.000
_cell.length_c   1.000
_cell.angle_alpha   90.00
_cell.angle_beta   90.00
_cell.angle_gamma   90.00
#
_symmetry.space_group_name_H-M   'P 1'
#
loop_
_entity.id
_entity.type
_entity.pdbx_description
1 polymer ?
#
loop_
_entity_poly.entity_id
_entity_poly.type
_entity_poly.pdbx_seq_one_letter_code
_entity_poly.pdbx_strand_id
1 'polypeptide(L)'
;MIVENGEWIMQGVDWNDPTCIHSADELEDIINEYGFLPLFANEVEGFSVEEMTDPSYWWSGDTDVDPWEWRAVITRTGKITYGKFFNKKAGFISKKWFPYFANYKRDGYDFDSRYEDGKAEYRENLIMRLFLSSDIELMDIDYKHLKDYVESPELYSFEVKKLAGFGKGGEKNFDGTVAKLQMESYLVVKDFQQKVNKKGEPYGWANAIYTLPEYLWGYDHVTKRYKESPEESHNKILKQLKKYFPNAETEDLKRSL
;
A
#
# COMPACT_ATOMS: atom_id res chain seq x y z
N MET A 1 -2.97 16.43 8.87
CA MET A 1 -4.39 16.65 8.51
C MET A 1 -4.92 17.78 9.39
N ILE A 2 -5.27 18.90 8.80
CA ILE A 2 -5.89 20.03 9.52
C ILE A 2 -7.40 19.89 9.37
N VAL A 3 -8.12 19.99 10.50
CA VAL A 3 -9.60 19.99 10.54
C VAL A 3 -10.04 21.30 11.13
N GLU A 4 -10.70 22.14 10.34
CA GLU A 4 -11.30 23.40 10.81
C GLU A 4 -12.84 23.29 10.69
N ASN A 5 -13.56 23.65 11.76
CA ASN A 5 -15.02 23.57 11.82
C ASN A 5 -15.62 22.19 11.47
N GLY A 6 -14.85 21.11 11.64
CA GLY A 6 -15.27 19.74 11.29
C GLY A 6 -15.05 19.37 9.83
N GLU A 7 -14.47 20.25 9.02
CA GLU A 7 -14.12 20.00 7.63
C GLU A 7 -12.60 19.74 7.50
N TRP A 8 -12.25 18.76 6.66
CA TRP A 8 -10.86 18.50 6.32
C TRP A 8 -10.36 19.55 5.34
N ILE A 9 -9.33 20.29 5.77
CA ILE A 9 -8.64 21.23 4.89
C ILE A 9 -7.41 20.57 4.34
N MET A 10 -7.40 20.37 3.02
CA MET A 10 -6.23 19.86 2.31
C MET A 10 -5.08 20.87 2.40
N GLN A 11 -3.92 20.33 2.71
CA GLN A 11 -2.66 21.07 2.60
C GLN A 11 -2.16 20.91 1.16
N GLY A 12 -1.51 21.92 0.64
CA GLY A 12 -0.97 21.83 -0.71
C GLY A 12 -0.32 23.13 -1.14
N VAL A 13 0.14 23.14 -2.37
CA VAL A 13 0.79 24.31 -3.00
C VAL A 13 -0.04 24.76 -4.21
N ASP A 14 0.09 26.04 -4.58
CA ASP A 14 -0.55 26.56 -5.78
C ASP A 14 0.02 25.87 -7.04
N TRP A 15 -0.81 25.69 -8.06
CA TRP A 15 -0.39 25.07 -9.33
C TRP A 15 0.85 25.70 -9.96
N ASN A 16 1.02 27.01 -9.80
CA ASN A 16 2.16 27.73 -10.34
C ASN A 16 3.38 27.73 -9.41
N ASP A 17 3.30 27.11 -8.24
CA ASP A 17 4.45 26.94 -7.37
C ASP A 17 5.47 26.01 -8.04
N PRO A 18 6.77 26.39 -8.09
CA PRO A 18 7.80 25.59 -8.76
C PRO A 18 8.04 24.21 -8.10
N THR A 19 7.49 23.97 -6.91
CA THR A 19 7.56 22.70 -6.20
C THR A 19 6.32 21.84 -6.40
N CYS A 20 5.28 22.35 -7.09
CA CYS A 20 4.05 21.63 -7.36
C CYS A 20 4.30 20.46 -8.33
N ILE A 21 3.75 19.30 -8.02
CA ILE A 21 3.70 18.13 -8.90
C ILE A 21 2.46 18.25 -9.78
N HIS A 22 2.63 18.11 -11.11
CA HIS A 22 1.57 18.35 -12.10
C HIS A 22 1.10 17.08 -12.82
N SER A 23 1.79 15.95 -12.65
CA SER A 23 1.49 14.72 -13.37
C SER A 23 1.83 13.45 -12.59
N ALA A 24 1.24 12.33 -13.02
CA ALA A 24 1.58 11.01 -12.49
C ALA A 24 3.06 10.65 -12.72
N ASP A 25 3.65 11.07 -13.84
CA ASP A 25 5.06 10.79 -14.18
C ASP A 25 6.00 11.54 -13.22
N GLU A 26 5.75 12.82 -12.95
CA GLU A 26 6.52 13.59 -11.95
C GLU A 26 6.39 12.99 -10.56
N LEU A 27 5.17 12.54 -10.18
CA LEU A 27 4.96 11.85 -8.91
C LEU A 27 5.69 10.49 -8.87
N GLU A 28 5.71 9.72 -9.97
CA GLU A 28 6.49 8.47 -10.06
C GLU A 28 7.98 8.73 -9.83
N ASP A 29 8.51 9.80 -10.39
CA ASP A 29 9.93 10.21 -10.24
C ASP A 29 10.24 10.56 -8.77
N ILE A 30 9.40 11.35 -8.12
CA ILE A 30 9.55 11.68 -6.69
C ILE A 30 9.49 10.44 -5.81
N ILE A 31 8.54 9.53 -6.06
CA ILE A 31 8.44 8.27 -5.30
C ILE A 31 9.69 7.41 -5.52
N ASN A 32 10.23 7.35 -6.73
CA ASN A 32 11.45 6.60 -7.02
C ASN A 32 12.68 7.21 -6.33
N GLU A 33 12.76 8.53 -6.26
CA GLU A 33 13.83 9.26 -5.57
C GLU A 33 13.76 9.08 -4.05
N TYR A 34 12.60 9.34 -3.44
CA TYR A 34 12.41 9.21 -1.99
C TYR A 34 12.36 7.74 -1.57
N GLY A 35 11.82 6.88 -2.45
CA GLY A 35 11.63 5.45 -2.22
C GLY A 35 10.23 5.09 -1.76
N PHE A 36 9.57 5.98 -1.06
CA PHE A 36 8.22 5.83 -0.52
C PHE A 36 7.63 7.20 -0.16
N LEU A 37 6.29 7.34 -0.24
CA LEU A 37 5.61 8.62 0.00
C LEU A 37 4.17 8.38 0.45
N PRO A 38 3.75 8.89 1.63
CA PRO A 38 2.34 8.91 2.04
C PRO A 38 1.49 9.73 1.07
N LEU A 39 0.20 9.37 0.96
CA LEU A 39 -0.73 10.13 0.11
C LEU A 39 -1.15 11.45 0.76
N PHE A 40 -1.44 11.42 2.06
CA PHE A 40 -1.96 12.54 2.82
C PHE A 40 -0.97 13.04 3.86
N ALA A 41 -1.11 14.31 4.22
CA ALA A 41 -0.30 14.99 5.22
C ALA A 41 -0.21 14.20 6.54
N ASN A 42 0.96 14.24 7.14
CA ASN A 42 1.31 13.46 8.32
C ASN A 42 2.15 14.29 9.31
N GLU A 43 2.87 13.63 10.21
CA GLU A 43 3.67 14.27 11.24
C GLU A 43 4.94 14.96 10.69
N VAL A 44 5.33 14.64 9.45
CA VAL A 44 6.51 15.20 8.78
C VAL A 44 6.04 16.15 7.68
N GLU A 45 6.25 17.44 7.86
CA GLU A 45 5.88 18.49 6.92
C GLU A 45 6.55 18.27 5.56
N GLY A 46 5.76 18.39 4.48
CA GLY A 46 6.20 18.19 3.11
C GLY A 46 6.39 16.72 2.70
N PHE A 47 6.11 15.75 3.59
CA PHE A 47 6.24 14.32 3.30
C PHE A 47 4.89 13.70 2.91
N SER A 48 4.24 14.25 1.91
CA SER A 48 3.02 13.67 1.34
C SER A 48 2.73 14.20 -0.07
N VAL A 49 1.99 13.41 -0.86
CA VAL A 49 1.48 13.86 -2.16
C VAL A 49 0.56 15.08 -1.98
N GLU A 50 -0.29 15.07 -0.94
CA GLU A 50 -1.20 16.18 -0.61
C GLU A 50 -0.46 17.51 -0.54
N GLU A 51 0.68 17.57 0.16
CA GLU A 51 1.45 18.79 0.39
C GLU A 51 2.28 19.24 -0.83
N MET A 52 2.45 18.35 -1.82
CA MET A 52 3.22 18.60 -3.04
C MET A 52 2.33 18.90 -4.26
N THR A 53 1.02 18.97 -4.10
CA THR A 53 0.05 19.12 -5.20
C THR A 53 -0.94 20.24 -4.90
N ASP A 54 -1.62 20.73 -5.94
CA ASP A 54 -2.66 21.75 -5.78
C ASP A 54 -3.98 21.10 -5.33
N PRO A 55 -4.54 21.52 -4.18
CA PRO A 55 -5.80 20.98 -3.64
C PRO A 55 -6.99 21.07 -4.60
N SER A 56 -7.01 22.03 -5.52
CA SER A 56 -8.14 22.27 -6.43
C SER A 56 -8.34 21.19 -7.48
N TYR A 57 -7.30 20.38 -7.75
CA TYR A 57 -7.37 19.30 -8.75
C TYR A 57 -7.77 17.93 -8.18
N TRP A 58 -7.76 17.79 -6.86
CA TRP A 58 -8.14 16.53 -6.23
C TRP A 58 -9.63 16.22 -6.45
N TRP A 59 -9.90 14.95 -6.75
CA TRP A 59 -11.25 14.40 -7.02
C TRP A 59 -11.95 15.03 -8.23
N SER A 60 -11.20 15.61 -9.15
CA SER A 60 -11.72 16.11 -10.42
C SER A 60 -12.13 14.96 -11.37
N GLY A 61 -11.55 13.77 -11.22
CA GLY A 61 -11.70 12.62 -12.10
C GLY A 61 -10.89 12.73 -13.39
N ASP A 62 -10.10 13.78 -13.55
CA ASP A 62 -9.20 13.97 -14.69
C ASP A 62 -7.85 13.31 -14.41
N THR A 63 -7.58 12.20 -15.09
CA THR A 63 -6.35 11.42 -14.90
C THR A 63 -5.07 12.18 -15.21
N ASP A 64 -5.15 13.27 -15.97
CA ASP A 64 -3.96 14.05 -16.33
C ASP A 64 -3.49 14.93 -15.17
N VAL A 65 -4.42 15.42 -14.33
CA VAL A 65 -4.13 16.42 -13.28
C VAL A 65 -4.57 16.03 -11.87
N ASP A 66 -5.39 14.96 -11.71
CA ASP A 66 -5.95 14.57 -10.41
C ASP A 66 -5.02 13.63 -9.64
N PRO A 67 -4.42 14.07 -8.51
CA PRO A 67 -3.56 13.21 -7.71
C PRO A 67 -4.27 11.97 -7.16
N TRP A 68 -5.59 12.02 -6.98
CA TRP A 68 -6.37 10.86 -6.58
C TRP A 68 -6.42 9.77 -7.66
N GLU A 69 -6.50 10.15 -8.93
CA GLU A 69 -6.50 9.21 -10.07
C GLU A 69 -5.09 8.70 -10.39
N TRP A 70 -4.03 9.47 -10.10
CA TRP A 70 -2.64 9.03 -10.34
C TRP A 70 -2.27 7.75 -9.59
N ARG A 71 -2.97 7.42 -8.50
CA ARG A 71 -2.75 6.15 -7.78
C ARG A 71 -2.92 4.94 -8.70
N ALA A 72 -3.94 4.94 -9.55
CA ALA A 72 -4.18 3.88 -10.52
C ALA A 72 -3.12 3.88 -11.62
N VAL A 73 -2.78 5.06 -12.15
CA VAL A 73 -1.76 5.21 -13.21
C VAL A 73 -0.42 4.65 -12.74
N ILE A 74 0.06 5.08 -11.57
CA ILE A 74 1.36 4.69 -11.02
C ILE A 74 1.41 3.20 -10.67
N THR A 75 0.39 2.66 -10.02
CA THR A 75 0.41 1.24 -9.60
C THR A 75 0.37 0.27 -10.77
N ARG A 76 -0.27 0.63 -11.89
CA ARG A 76 -0.29 -0.18 -13.13
C ARG A 76 1.08 -0.39 -13.74
N THR A 77 2.04 0.51 -13.49
CA THR A 77 3.41 0.35 -14.00
C THR A 77 4.12 -0.89 -13.41
N GLY A 78 3.65 -1.38 -12.26
CA GLY A 78 4.28 -2.49 -11.53
C GLY A 78 5.63 -2.14 -10.89
N LYS A 79 6.08 -0.88 -10.97
CA LYS A 79 7.33 -0.41 -10.33
C LYS A 79 7.10 0.10 -8.92
N ILE A 80 5.89 0.53 -8.62
CA ILE A 80 5.46 1.13 -7.37
C ILE A 80 4.16 0.44 -6.95
N THR A 81 3.99 0.20 -5.66
CA THR A 81 2.73 -0.29 -5.10
C THR A 81 2.12 0.74 -4.16
N TYR A 82 0.85 0.54 -3.85
CA TYR A 82 0.06 1.38 -2.96
C TYR A 82 -0.56 0.53 -1.84
N GLY A 83 -0.74 1.14 -0.67
CA GLY A 83 -1.39 0.49 0.46
C GLY A 83 -1.35 1.36 1.71
N LYS A 84 -1.95 0.88 2.79
CA LYS A 84 -1.94 1.56 4.10
C LYS A 84 -0.68 1.23 4.89
N PHE A 85 0.49 1.58 4.37
CA PHE A 85 1.79 1.21 4.93
C PHE A 85 2.23 2.10 6.11
N PHE A 86 1.76 3.34 6.17
CA PHE A 86 2.26 4.41 7.02
C PHE A 86 1.30 4.64 8.21
N ASN A 87 1.43 3.84 9.26
CA ASN A 87 0.56 3.90 10.44
C ASN A 87 -0.94 4.03 10.09
N LYS A 88 -1.45 3.11 9.25
CA LYS A 88 -2.81 3.08 8.66
C LYS A 88 -3.10 4.17 7.61
N LYS A 89 -2.20 5.11 7.39
CA LYS A 89 -2.30 6.07 6.28
C LYS A 89 -1.85 5.41 4.98
N ALA A 90 -2.52 5.76 3.89
CA ALA A 90 -2.22 5.21 2.57
C ALA A 90 -1.04 5.95 1.92
N GLY A 91 -0.33 5.26 1.04
CA GLY A 91 0.75 5.84 0.26
C GLY A 91 1.47 4.81 -0.60
N PHE A 92 2.57 5.21 -1.17
CA PHE A 92 3.33 4.49 -2.16
C PHE A 92 4.64 3.95 -1.60
N ILE A 93 5.05 2.76 -2.08
CA ILE A 93 6.41 2.23 -1.86
C ILE A 93 6.94 1.73 -3.20
N SER A 94 8.14 2.18 -3.58
CA SER A 94 8.80 1.72 -4.79
C SER A 94 9.32 0.28 -4.65
N LYS A 95 9.39 -0.45 -5.77
CA LYS A 95 9.95 -1.80 -5.82
C LYS A 95 11.32 -1.90 -5.12
N LYS A 96 12.17 -0.88 -5.28
CA LYS A 96 13.52 -0.83 -4.68
C LYS A 96 13.48 -0.83 -3.15
N TRP A 97 12.53 -0.11 -2.54
CA TRP A 97 12.45 0.08 -1.09
C TRP A 97 11.53 -0.93 -0.40
N PHE A 98 10.62 -1.56 -1.13
CA PHE A 98 9.67 -2.52 -0.56
C PHE A 98 10.33 -3.63 0.29
N PRO A 99 11.47 -4.25 -0.10
CA PRO A 99 12.12 -5.27 0.71
C PRO A 99 12.56 -4.80 2.10
N TYR A 100 12.88 -3.53 2.28
CA TYR A 100 13.19 -2.98 3.61
C TYR A 100 11.94 -2.89 4.47
N PHE A 101 10.81 -2.47 3.88
CA PHE A 101 9.52 -2.46 4.57
C PHE A 101 9.07 -3.88 4.90
N ALA A 102 9.16 -4.81 3.96
CA ALA A 102 8.82 -6.22 4.17
C ALA A 102 9.63 -6.82 5.34
N ASN A 103 10.96 -6.67 5.34
CA ASN A 103 11.79 -7.16 6.43
C ASN A 103 11.44 -6.52 7.78
N TYR A 104 11.29 -5.20 7.81
CA TYR A 104 10.95 -4.46 9.04
C TYR A 104 9.58 -4.86 9.59
N LYS A 105 8.54 -4.90 8.76
CA LYS A 105 7.16 -5.09 9.21
C LYS A 105 6.77 -6.55 9.41
N ARG A 106 7.37 -7.47 8.65
CA ARG A 106 7.13 -8.92 8.75
C ARG A 106 7.99 -9.59 9.83
N ASP A 107 9.07 -8.95 10.27
CA ASP A 107 10.03 -9.51 11.23
C ASP A 107 10.64 -10.84 10.73
N GLY A 108 10.92 -10.93 9.41
CA GLY A 108 11.47 -12.12 8.76
C GLY A 108 10.47 -13.27 8.56
N TYR A 109 9.19 -13.08 8.89
CA TYR A 109 8.17 -14.10 8.74
C TYR A 109 7.50 -14.07 7.36
N ASP A 110 7.33 -15.23 6.77
CA ASP A 110 6.28 -15.45 5.78
C ASP A 110 4.93 -15.61 6.50
N PHE A 111 3.82 -15.44 5.79
CA PHE A 111 2.53 -15.33 6.47
C PHE A 111 2.08 -16.63 7.17
N ASP A 112 2.33 -17.78 6.55
CA ASP A 112 2.03 -19.10 7.13
C ASP A 112 2.74 -19.29 8.47
N SER A 113 4.07 -19.15 8.49
CA SER A 113 4.87 -19.25 9.71
C SER A 113 4.44 -18.24 10.78
N ARG A 114 4.07 -17.03 10.36
CA ARG A 114 3.54 -16.02 11.28
C ARG A 114 2.21 -16.42 11.88
N TYR A 115 1.33 -17.05 11.09
CA TYR A 115 0.04 -17.51 11.55
C TYR A 115 0.17 -18.74 12.50
N GLU A 116 1.06 -19.68 12.18
CA GLU A 116 1.36 -20.85 12.99
C GLU A 116 1.93 -20.48 14.37
N ASP A 117 2.80 -19.47 14.40
CA ASP A 117 3.35 -18.93 15.65
C ASP A 117 2.35 -18.08 16.45
N GLY A 118 1.08 -17.99 16.00
CA GLY A 118 0.03 -17.22 16.68
C GLY A 118 0.21 -15.70 16.62
N LYS A 119 1.05 -15.20 15.72
CA LYS A 119 1.33 -13.76 15.53
C LYS A 119 0.40 -13.09 14.54
N ALA A 120 -0.40 -13.85 13.78
CA ALA A 120 -1.46 -13.37 12.90
C ALA A 120 -2.82 -13.87 13.37
N GLU A 121 -3.87 -13.09 13.12
CA GLU A 121 -5.22 -13.40 13.55
C GLU A 121 -5.95 -14.26 12.52
N TYR A 122 -6.98 -14.99 12.97
CA TYR A 122 -7.83 -15.82 12.11
C TYR A 122 -8.43 -15.04 10.92
N ARG A 123 -8.83 -13.77 11.13
CA ARG A 123 -9.38 -12.94 10.05
C ARG A 123 -8.36 -12.59 8.98
N GLU A 124 -7.10 -12.41 9.36
CA GLU A 124 -5.99 -12.20 8.42
C GLU A 124 -5.79 -13.46 7.57
N ASN A 125 -5.81 -14.63 8.22
CA ASN A 125 -5.72 -15.92 7.54
C ASN A 125 -6.85 -16.14 6.53
N LEU A 126 -8.10 -15.78 6.85
CA LEU A 126 -9.22 -15.86 5.91
C LEU A 126 -8.98 -15.07 4.62
N ILE A 127 -8.35 -13.89 4.72
CA ILE A 127 -8.01 -13.08 3.56
C ILE A 127 -6.81 -13.68 2.81
N MET A 128 -5.74 -14.00 3.52
CA MET A 128 -4.50 -14.46 2.92
C MET A 128 -4.67 -15.80 2.18
N ARG A 129 -5.51 -16.70 2.68
CA ARG A 129 -5.80 -17.98 2.00
C ARG A 129 -6.38 -17.81 0.60
N LEU A 130 -7.04 -16.69 0.29
CA LEU A 130 -7.53 -16.42 -1.08
C LEU A 130 -6.39 -16.23 -2.07
N PHE A 131 -5.21 -15.82 -1.59
CA PHE A 131 -4.02 -15.57 -2.41
C PHE A 131 -2.95 -16.66 -2.28
N LEU A 132 -3.00 -17.48 -1.21
CA LEU A 132 -1.98 -18.48 -0.92
C LEU A 132 -2.43 -19.92 -1.26
N SER A 133 -3.68 -20.13 -1.68
CA SER A 133 -4.38 -21.38 -1.94
C SER A 133 -5.20 -21.91 -0.77
N SER A 134 -6.40 -22.41 -1.10
CA SER A 134 -7.34 -22.99 -0.12
C SER A 134 -7.13 -24.49 0.13
N ASP A 135 -6.37 -25.17 -0.74
CA ASP A 135 -6.36 -26.64 -0.81
C ASP A 135 -5.07 -27.27 -0.24
N ILE A 136 -4.06 -26.44 0.09
CA ILE A 136 -2.80 -26.87 0.69
C ILE A 136 -2.76 -26.38 2.13
N GLU A 137 -2.31 -27.22 3.05
CA GLU A 137 -1.99 -26.76 4.40
C GLU A 137 -0.94 -25.67 4.30
N LEU A 138 -1.12 -24.57 5.05
CA LEU A 138 -0.24 -23.39 4.96
C LEU A 138 1.24 -23.72 5.14
N MET A 139 1.55 -24.81 5.87
CA MET A 139 2.91 -25.31 6.13
C MET A 139 3.68 -25.76 4.88
N ASP A 140 2.98 -26.05 3.78
CA ASP A 140 3.58 -26.63 2.56
C ASP A 140 3.64 -25.62 1.41
N ILE A 141 3.41 -24.31 1.66
CA ILE A 141 3.40 -23.31 0.61
C ILE A 141 4.84 -22.98 0.14
N ASP A 142 5.12 -23.29 -1.11
CA ASP A 142 6.32 -22.81 -1.78
C ASP A 142 6.08 -21.40 -2.37
N TYR A 143 6.46 -20.38 -1.62
CA TYR A 143 6.32 -18.98 -2.03
C TYR A 143 7.03 -18.61 -3.34
N LYS A 144 8.00 -19.41 -3.80
CA LYS A 144 8.67 -19.20 -5.09
C LYS A 144 7.77 -19.57 -6.27
N HIS A 145 6.83 -20.49 -6.03
CA HIS A 145 5.94 -21.06 -7.04
C HIS A 145 4.45 -20.76 -6.74
N LEU A 146 4.16 -19.64 -6.08
CA LEU A 146 2.78 -19.27 -5.72
C LEU A 146 1.79 -19.33 -6.89
N LYS A 147 2.24 -18.99 -8.11
CA LYS A 147 1.39 -19.02 -9.32
C LYS A 147 0.90 -20.41 -9.68
N ASP A 148 1.55 -21.45 -9.21
CA ASP A 148 1.16 -22.84 -9.46
C ASP A 148 -0.03 -23.26 -8.58
N TYR A 149 -0.32 -22.49 -7.51
CA TYR A 149 -1.35 -22.82 -6.53
C TYR A 149 -2.62 -21.96 -6.66
N VAL A 150 -2.55 -20.79 -7.29
CA VAL A 150 -3.64 -19.83 -7.30
C VAL A 150 -3.99 -19.40 -8.72
N GLU A 151 -5.24 -19.64 -9.14
CA GLU A 151 -5.74 -19.28 -10.48
C GLU A 151 -5.81 -17.76 -10.70
N SER A 152 -6.16 -16.99 -9.66
CA SER A 152 -6.30 -15.54 -9.76
C SER A 152 -5.59 -14.85 -8.59
N PRO A 153 -4.34 -14.40 -8.79
CA PRO A 153 -3.59 -13.69 -7.76
C PRO A 153 -4.05 -12.24 -7.54
N GLU A 154 -5.12 -11.81 -8.21
CA GLU A 154 -5.64 -10.45 -8.22
C GLU A 154 -7.14 -10.46 -7.96
N LEU A 155 -7.59 -9.80 -6.87
CA LEU A 155 -8.99 -9.77 -6.48
C LEU A 155 -9.42 -8.34 -6.14
N TYR A 156 -10.62 -7.96 -6.58
CA TYR A 156 -11.25 -6.72 -6.13
C TYR A 156 -11.52 -6.74 -4.64
N SER A 157 -11.43 -5.61 -4.00
CA SER A 157 -11.70 -5.47 -2.55
C SER A 157 -13.06 -6.04 -2.13
N PHE A 158 -14.11 -5.87 -2.95
CA PHE A 158 -15.43 -6.43 -2.67
C PHE A 158 -15.49 -7.96 -2.85
N GLU A 159 -14.67 -8.54 -3.74
CA GLU A 159 -14.54 -9.99 -3.92
C GLU A 159 -13.83 -10.58 -2.72
N VAL A 160 -12.68 -10.01 -2.31
CA VAL A 160 -11.97 -10.42 -1.09
C VAL A 160 -12.91 -10.40 0.10
N LYS A 161 -13.67 -9.31 0.29
CA LYS A 161 -14.65 -9.20 1.37
C LYS A 161 -15.66 -10.33 1.37
N LYS A 162 -16.23 -10.64 0.20
CA LYS A 162 -17.23 -11.70 0.04
C LYS A 162 -16.65 -13.09 0.22
N LEU A 163 -15.54 -13.39 -0.45
CA LEU A 163 -14.92 -14.72 -0.48
C LEU A 163 -14.32 -15.10 0.88
N ALA A 164 -13.74 -14.14 1.60
CA ALA A 164 -13.24 -14.33 2.97
C ALA A 164 -14.35 -14.31 4.04
N GLY A 165 -15.63 -14.28 3.65
CA GLY A 165 -16.76 -14.42 4.58
C GLY A 165 -17.06 -13.19 5.44
N PHE A 166 -16.64 -11.98 5.04
CA PHE A 166 -16.97 -10.75 5.76
C PHE A 166 -18.32 -10.18 5.31
N GLY A 167 -19.15 -9.79 6.28
CA GLY A 167 -20.43 -9.12 6.03
C GLY A 167 -21.54 -9.54 6.99
N LYS A 168 -22.79 -9.40 6.55
CA LYS A 168 -23.95 -9.73 7.37
C LYS A 168 -24.00 -11.24 7.66
N GLY A 169 -23.93 -11.58 8.95
CA GLY A 169 -23.92 -12.98 9.40
C GLY A 169 -22.54 -13.65 9.38
N GLY A 170 -21.49 -12.96 8.92
CA GLY A 170 -20.11 -13.44 8.89
C GLY A 170 -19.17 -12.56 9.72
N GLU A 171 -17.90 -12.56 9.33
CA GLU A 171 -16.84 -11.81 10.00
C GLU A 171 -17.04 -10.29 9.90
N LYS A 172 -16.52 -9.57 10.88
CA LYS A 172 -16.55 -8.11 10.97
C LYS A 172 -15.15 -7.52 10.84
N ASN A 173 -15.11 -6.18 10.66
CA ASN A 173 -13.86 -5.41 10.61
C ASN A 173 -12.96 -5.74 9.38
N PHE A 174 -13.58 -5.94 8.21
CA PHE A 174 -12.85 -6.18 6.96
C PHE A 174 -11.77 -5.11 6.70
N ASP A 175 -12.16 -3.82 6.76
CA ASP A 175 -11.25 -2.72 6.44
C ASP A 175 -10.06 -2.63 7.41
N GLY A 176 -10.29 -2.93 8.70
CA GLY A 176 -9.23 -3.01 9.70
C GLY A 176 -8.28 -4.19 9.47
N THR A 177 -8.83 -5.35 9.08
CA THR A 177 -8.02 -6.55 8.77
C THR A 177 -7.16 -6.33 7.53
N VAL A 178 -7.74 -5.77 6.46
CA VAL A 178 -6.99 -5.41 5.24
C VAL A 178 -5.90 -4.37 5.55
N ALA A 179 -6.23 -3.33 6.33
CA ALA A 179 -5.26 -2.32 6.72
C ALA A 179 -4.08 -2.92 7.50
N LYS A 180 -4.33 -3.89 8.39
CA LYS A 180 -3.29 -4.59 9.14
C LYS A 180 -2.38 -5.39 8.21
N LEU A 181 -2.94 -6.18 7.28
CA LEU A 181 -2.16 -6.93 6.29
C LEU A 181 -1.31 -6.02 5.39
N GLN A 182 -1.82 -4.83 5.04
CA GLN A 182 -1.06 -3.85 4.28
C GLN A 182 0.06 -3.22 5.12
N MET A 183 -0.20 -2.82 6.37
CA MET A 183 0.83 -2.32 7.29
C MET A 183 1.95 -3.33 7.52
N GLU A 184 1.61 -4.61 7.55
CA GLU A 184 2.57 -5.71 7.68
C GLU A 184 3.20 -6.09 6.33
N SER A 185 2.87 -5.38 5.24
CA SER A 185 3.42 -5.57 3.89
C SER A 185 3.09 -6.92 3.23
N TYR A 186 2.08 -7.67 3.71
CA TYR A 186 1.63 -8.92 3.11
C TYR A 186 0.67 -8.69 1.94
N LEU A 187 -0.17 -7.65 2.01
CA LEU A 187 -1.16 -7.32 0.99
C LEU A 187 -0.89 -5.94 0.41
N VAL A 188 -1.00 -5.81 -0.90
CA VAL A 188 -0.76 -4.55 -1.60
C VAL A 188 -1.86 -4.26 -2.62
N VAL A 189 -2.00 -3.00 -3.01
CA VAL A 189 -2.87 -2.59 -4.11
C VAL A 189 -2.04 -2.54 -5.39
N LYS A 190 -2.49 -3.27 -6.40
CA LYS A 190 -1.90 -3.29 -7.74
C LYS A 190 -2.57 -2.29 -8.69
N ASP A 191 -3.87 -2.08 -8.52
CA ASP A 191 -4.65 -1.23 -9.42
C ASP A 191 -5.92 -0.72 -8.72
N PHE A 192 -6.57 0.25 -9.36
CA PHE A 192 -7.90 0.74 -9.01
C PHE A 192 -8.78 0.71 -10.25
N GLN A 193 -9.91 0.01 -10.19
CA GLN A 193 -10.83 -0.10 -11.31
C GLN A 193 -12.29 0.05 -10.88
N GLN A 194 -13.08 0.69 -11.72
CA GLN A 194 -14.54 0.75 -11.54
C GLN A 194 -15.16 -0.61 -11.85
N LYS A 195 -16.29 -0.88 -11.22
CA LYS A 195 -17.13 -2.02 -11.64
C LYS A 195 -17.70 -1.74 -13.02
N VAL A 196 -17.91 -2.80 -13.78
CA VAL A 196 -18.61 -2.73 -15.07
C VAL A 196 -20.01 -3.33 -14.94
N ASN A 197 -20.99 -2.69 -15.57
CA ASN A 197 -22.35 -3.21 -15.64
C ASN A 197 -22.46 -4.30 -16.73
N LYS A 198 -23.67 -4.87 -16.91
CA LYS A 198 -23.93 -5.92 -17.93
C LYS A 198 -23.70 -5.47 -19.38
N LYS A 199 -23.61 -4.15 -19.62
CA LYS A 199 -23.33 -3.57 -20.94
C LYS A 199 -21.84 -3.27 -21.16
N GLY A 200 -20.98 -3.55 -20.15
CA GLY A 200 -19.56 -3.23 -20.19
C GLY A 200 -19.23 -1.77 -19.83
N GLU A 201 -20.20 -0.99 -19.33
CA GLU A 201 -19.98 0.42 -18.95
C GLU A 201 -19.47 0.50 -17.51
N PRO A 202 -18.42 1.29 -17.22
CA PRO A 202 -17.93 1.48 -15.87
C PRO A 202 -18.93 2.26 -15.02
N TYR A 203 -19.03 1.92 -13.73
CA TYR A 203 -19.91 2.62 -12.79
C TYR A 203 -19.36 2.61 -11.36
N GLY A 204 -19.76 3.64 -10.59
CA GLY A 204 -19.39 3.81 -9.19
C GLY A 204 -17.93 4.23 -9.02
N TRP A 205 -17.47 4.23 -7.77
CA TRP A 205 -16.08 4.54 -7.43
C TRP A 205 -15.14 3.40 -7.82
N ALA A 206 -13.91 3.74 -8.16
CA ALA A 206 -12.87 2.76 -8.40
C ALA A 206 -12.57 1.94 -7.13
N ASN A 207 -12.52 0.63 -7.28
CA ASN A 207 -12.25 -0.32 -6.20
C ASN A 207 -10.78 -0.75 -6.29
N ALA A 208 -10.12 -0.89 -5.15
CA ALA A 208 -8.78 -1.46 -5.10
C ALA A 208 -8.79 -2.92 -5.58
N ILE A 209 -7.79 -3.26 -6.37
CA ILE A 209 -7.45 -4.63 -6.73
C ILE A 209 -6.24 -5.01 -5.87
N TYR A 210 -6.43 -6.02 -5.02
CA TYR A 210 -5.39 -6.52 -4.14
C TYR A 210 -4.61 -7.65 -4.78
N THR A 211 -3.34 -7.75 -4.41
CA THR A 211 -2.44 -8.86 -4.74
C THR A 211 -1.37 -9.00 -3.65
N LEU A 212 -0.55 -10.05 -3.74
CA LEU A 212 0.66 -10.16 -2.92
C LEU A 212 1.85 -9.52 -3.65
N PRO A 213 2.78 -8.89 -2.94
CA PRO A 213 3.99 -8.33 -3.55
C PRO A 213 4.87 -9.41 -4.20
N GLU A 214 4.79 -10.65 -3.75
CA GLU A 214 5.44 -11.82 -4.33
C GLU A 214 4.96 -12.10 -5.76
N TYR A 215 3.69 -11.85 -6.07
CA TYR A 215 3.18 -11.95 -7.46
C TYR A 215 3.67 -10.82 -8.35
N LEU A 216 3.85 -9.61 -7.78
CA LEU A 216 4.35 -8.46 -8.54
C LEU A 216 5.84 -8.59 -8.86
N TRP A 217 6.65 -9.02 -7.89
CA TRP A 217 8.10 -8.85 -7.95
C TRP A 217 8.90 -10.12 -7.71
N GLY A 218 8.22 -11.22 -7.36
CA GLY A 218 8.85 -12.48 -6.99
C GLY A 218 9.30 -12.55 -5.53
N TYR A 219 9.24 -13.74 -4.95
CA TYR A 219 9.60 -14.00 -3.56
C TYR A 219 11.02 -13.55 -3.22
N ASP A 220 12.02 -13.94 -4.04
CA ASP A 220 13.43 -13.59 -3.80
C ASP A 220 13.68 -12.08 -3.77
N HIS A 221 12.88 -11.29 -4.51
CA HIS A 221 12.99 -9.84 -4.46
C HIS A 221 12.40 -9.28 -3.17
N VAL A 222 11.21 -9.72 -2.78
CA VAL A 222 10.49 -9.23 -1.60
C VAL A 222 11.28 -9.55 -0.32
N THR A 223 11.83 -10.76 -0.23
CA THR A 223 12.51 -11.26 0.97
C THR A 223 14.02 -11.05 0.98
N LYS A 224 14.58 -10.36 -0.01
CA LYS A 224 16.05 -10.21 -0.15
C LYS A 224 16.76 -9.58 1.06
N ARG A 225 16.00 -8.96 1.98
CA ARG A 225 16.51 -8.33 3.20
C ARG A 225 16.30 -9.17 4.46
N TYR A 226 15.69 -10.34 4.39
CA TYR A 226 15.45 -11.22 5.54
C TYR A 226 16.73 -11.72 6.24
N LYS A 227 17.91 -11.54 5.62
CA LYS A 227 19.21 -11.81 6.25
C LYS A 227 19.69 -10.67 7.15
N GLU A 228 19.10 -9.48 7.05
CA GLU A 228 19.34 -8.33 7.89
C GLU A 228 18.35 -8.36 9.07
N SER A 229 18.69 -7.75 10.19
CA SER A 229 17.70 -7.60 11.25
C SER A 229 16.59 -6.61 10.83
N PRO A 230 15.37 -6.74 11.32
CA PRO A 230 14.29 -5.77 11.08
C PRO A 230 14.68 -4.35 11.46
N GLU A 231 15.45 -4.20 12.54
CA GLU A 231 15.96 -2.91 13.01
C GLU A 231 16.94 -2.27 12.01
N GLU A 232 17.81 -3.05 11.38
CA GLU A 232 18.72 -2.54 10.34
C GLU A 232 17.93 -2.00 9.14
N SER A 233 16.88 -2.71 8.72
CA SER A 233 16.00 -2.25 7.65
C SER A 233 15.24 -0.97 8.06
N HIS A 234 14.70 -0.91 9.27
CA HIS A 234 14.04 0.29 9.80
C HIS A 234 14.99 1.49 9.84
N ASN A 235 16.23 1.29 10.32
CA ASN A 235 17.24 2.35 10.37
C ASN A 235 17.61 2.88 8.98
N LYS A 236 17.62 2.01 7.95
CA LYS A 236 17.82 2.43 6.56
C LYS A 236 16.66 3.28 6.04
N ILE A 237 15.41 2.91 6.37
CA ILE A 237 14.22 3.69 6.02
C ILE A 237 14.28 5.08 6.69
N LEU A 238 14.57 5.13 7.99
CA LEU A 238 14.73 6.40 8.72
C LEU A 238 15.85 7.27 8.17
N LYS A 239 16.99 6.67 7.82
CA LYS A 239 18.10 7.39 7.19
C LYS A 239 17.73 7.98 5.85
N GLN A 240 16.94 7.27 5.05
CA GLN A 240 16.42 7.78 3.77
C GLN A 240 15.51 8.99 4.01
N LEU A 241 14.56 8.91 4.95
CA LEU A 241 13.72 10.05 5.30
C LEU A 241 14.52 11.25 5.79
N LYS A 242 15.45 11.03 6.71
CA LYS A 242 16.28 12.11 7.26
C LYS A 242 17.14 12.82 6.20
N LYS A 243 17.46 12.14 5.10
CA LYS A 243 18.17 12.74 3.95
C LYS A 243 17.35 13.83 3.28
N TYR A 244 16.03 13.60 3.12
CA TYR A 244 15.13 14.55 2.43
C TYR A 244 14.44 15.51 3.41
N PHE A 245 14.25 15.09 4.65
CA PHE A 245 13.60 15.87 5.70
C PHE A 245 14.57 16.07 6.91
N PRO A 246 15.69 16.80 6.70
CA PRO A 246 16.75 16.91 7.71
C PRO A 246 16.28 17.64 8.96
N ASN A 247 15.28 18.49 8.89
CA ASN A 247 14.75 19.27 10.01
C ASN A 247 13.66 18.53 10.80
N ALA A 248 13.10 17.43 10.28
CA ALA A 248 12.06 16.68 10.97
C ALA A 248 12.61 16.00 12.23
N GLU A 249 11.84 16.02 13.31
CA GLU A 249 12.19 15.32 14.54
C GLU A 249 12.19 13.81 14.32
N THR A 250 13.14 13.11 14.96
CA THR A 250 13.28 11.65 14.80
C THR A 250 12.00 10.89 15.20
N GLU A 251 11.29 11.37 16.23
CA GLU A 251 10.05 10.75 16.69
C GLU A 251 8.90 10.96 15.69
N ASP A 252 8.85 12.08 14.96
CA ASP A 252 7.87 12.33 13.90
C ASP A 252 8.16 11.43 12.69
N LEU A 253 9.44 11.26 12.32
CA LEU A 253 9.85 10.31 11.29
C LEU A 253 9.41 8.88 11.60
N LYS A 254 9.57 8.44 12.87
CA LYS A 254 9.12 7.10 13.29
C LYS A 254 7.61 6.96 13.29
N ARG A 255 6.87 7.99 13.70
CA ARG A 255 5.40 7.98 13.71
C ARG A 255 4.78 8.01 12.31
N SER A 256 5.49 8.57 11.33
CA SER A 256 5.05 8.62 9.94
C SER A 256 5.20 7.28 9.19
N LEU A 257 5.89 6.30 9.77
CA LEU A 257 6.15 4.96 9.24
C LEU A 257 5.28 3.90 9.95
#